data_4e3293a96b41ef3fcffa1c553e81123f
#
_entry.id   4e3293a96b41ef3fcffa1c553e81123f
#
_cell.length_a   1.000
_cell.length_b   1.000
_cell.length_c   1.000
_cell.angle_alpha   90.00
_cell.angle_beta   90.00
_cell.angle_gamma   90.00
#
_symmetry.space_group_name_H-M   'P 1'
#
loop_
_entity.id
_entity.type
_entity.pdbx_description
1 polymer ?
#
loop_
_entity_poly.entity_id
_entity_poly.type
_entity_poly.pdbx_seq_one_letter_code
_entity_poly.pdbx_strand_id
1 'polypeptide(L)'
;MNLQQLKLVIAVTAALGIAGAAHAKATADELAQIGKKYTCTGAEKAGSADGVAEFTGKWFGAAPGQSTEPGVHMADPYASEKPIVVITAQNYTQYADKLSEGQKAMFKKFPASFKMNIYPSHRDYRLSDAVCKNHVRNAKEAELTADGLDVVTGYRGAALFPFPKTGAELVWNGLMPARASVDFRDTDLAIVYADGKIQWGKQNMWSLSAANDPKLLDTKYEGVSAYTRIVTLLPEREKGLMTKTLDFFNFGREPRQGWQYNPGTRRVRQLPGFGFDMPNPSSGGTLTVDDTRLLNGSPERYNWRIVGKKDIYIPYNGFKLESKVAGADNYAKLLTPGHENPEFVRWELHRTWIVEGKLKE
;
A
#
# COMPACT_ATOMS: atom_id res chain seq x y z
N MET A 1 -42.72 33.42 -26.39
CA MET A 1 -42.11 32.10 -26.33
C MET A 1 -43.24 31.07 -26.33
N ASN A 2 -43.30 30.21 -27.33
CA ASN A 2 -44.44 29.34 -27.58
C ASN A 2 -44.39 28.13 -26.64
N LEU A 3 -45.53 27.60 -26.17
CA LEU A 3 -45.65 26.51 -25.18
C LEU A 3 -44.89 25.26 -25.62
N GLN A 4 -44.65 25.06 -26.92
CA GLN A 4 -43.82 23.98 -27.45
C GLN A 4 -42.30 24.18 -27.20
N GLN A 5 -41.84 25.42 -27.21
CA GLN A 5 -40.44 25.73 -26.91
C GLN A 5 -40.14 25.61 -25.41
N LEU A 6 -41.14 25.91 -24.55
CA LEU A 6 -41.00 25.71 -23.10
C LEU A 6 -40.95 24.23 -22.73
N LYS A 7 -41.72 23.37 -23.41
CA LYS A 7 -41.67 21.92 -23.20
C LYS A 7 -40.35 21.31 -23.68
N LEU A 8 -39.74 21.82 -24.72
CA LEU A 8 -38.45 21.35 -25.23
C LEU A 8 -37.28 21.75 -24.30
N VAL A 9 -37.33 22.96 -23.72
CA VAL A 9 -36.31 23.42 -22.76
C VAL A 9 -36.40 22.64 -21.43
N ILE A 10 -37.62 22.32 -20.97
CA ILE A 10 -37.80 21.51 -19.74
C ILE A 10 -37.36 20.06 -19.97
N ALA A 11 -37.56 19.49 -21.17
CA ALA A 11 -37.11 18.12 -21.48
C ALA A 11 -35.58 18.02 -21.61
N VAL A 12 -34.90 19.04 -22.10
CA VAL A 12 -33.44 19.10 -22.22
C VAL A 12 -32.79 19.35 -20.87
N THR A 13 -33.40 20.15 -19.99
CA THR A 13 -32.89 20.40 -18.63
C THR A 13 -33.12 19.19 -17.71
N ALA A 14 -34.16 18.39 -17.92
CA ALA A 14 -34.38 17.14 -17.15
C ALA A 14 -33.44 16.00 -17.57
N ALA A 15 -32.92 16.04 -18.82
CA ALA A 15 -31.96 15.02 -19.28
C ALA A 15 -30.49 15.29 -18.84
N LEU A 16 -30.17 16.51 -18.39
CA LEU A 16 -28.85 16.91 -17.91
C LEU A 16 -28.67 16.75 -16.38
N GLY A 17 -29.72 16.35 -15.66
CA GLY A 17 -29.75 16.29 -14.19
C GLY A 17 -29.48 14.93 -13.56
N ILE A 18 -29.19 13.86 -14.35
CA ILE A 18 -28.91 12.51 -13.80
C ILE A 18 -27.59 11.99 -14.39
N ALA A 19 -26.54 12.78 -14.30
CA ALA A 19 -25.20 12.24 -14.23
C ALA A 19 -24.87 11.99 -12.75
N GLY A 20 -25.68 11.18 -12.09
CA GLY A 20 -25.24 10.51 -10.88
C GLY A 20 -23.96 9.77 -11.26
N ALA A 21 -22.88 9.99 -10.51
CA ALA A 21 -21.65 9.22 -10.67
C ALA A 21 -22.01 7.73 -10.50
N ALA A 22 -22.37 7.09 -11.61
CA ALA A 22 -22.51 5.65 -11.66
C ALA A 22 -21.10 5.10 -11.40
N HIS A 23 -20.83 4.68 -10.18
CA HIS A 23 -19.65 3.87 -9.87
C HIS A 23 -19.71 2.67 -10.81
N ALA A 24 -18.91 2.70 -11.86
CA ALA A 24 -19.01 1.71 -12.92
C ALA A 24 -18.38 0.42 -12.42
N LYS A 25 -19.20 -0.54 -12.04
CA LYS A 25 -18.80 -1.93 -11.76
C LYS A 25 -18.00 -2.49 -12.94
N ALA A 26 -17.26 -3.56 -12.70
CA ALA A 26 -16.56 -4.24 -13.78
C ALA A 26 -17.53 -4.62 -14.91
N THR A 27 -17.12 -4.42 -16.15
CA THR A 27 -17.93 -4.78 -17.32
C THR A 27 -18.04 -6.30 -17.45
N ALA A 28 -19.06 -6.77 -18.17
CA ALA A 28 -19.21 -8.20 -18.44
C ALA A 28 -17.97 -8.79 -19.13
N ASP A 29 -17.34 -8.04 -20.04
CA ASP A 29 -16.12 -8.44 -20.71
C ASP A 29 -14.92 -8.53 -19.76
N GLU A 30 -14.73 -7.56 -18.87
CA GLU A 30 -13.68 -7.59 -17.84
C GLU A 30 -13.84 -8.82 -16.93
N LEU A 31 -15.06 -9.10 -16.50
CA LEU A 31 -15.37 -10.28 -15.67
C LEU A 31 -15.12 -11.59 -16.41
N ALA A 32 -15.48 -11.70 -17.70
CA ALA A 32 -15.28 -12.89 -18.52
C ALA A 32 -13.78 -13.15 -18.82
N GLN A 33 -12.92 -12.15 -18.67
CA GLN A 33 -11.48 -12.25 -18.88
C GLN A 33 -10.69 -12.55 -17.61
N ILE A 34 -11.32 -12.57 -16.41
CA ILE A 34 -10.67 -13.02 -15.17
C ILE A 34 -10.25 -14.48 -15.30
N GLY A 35 -9.03 -14.80 -14.91
CA GLY A 35 -8.42 -16.12 -15.06
C GLY A 35 -7.78 -16.36 -16.44
N LYS A 36 -8.19 -15.62 -17.48
CA LYS A 36 -7.64 -15.65 -18.83
C LYS A 36 -6.61 -14.52 -19.00
N LYS A 37 -7.07 -13.35 -19.39
CA LYS A 37 -6.25 -12.14 -19.58
C LYS A 37 -5.84 -11.50 -18.25
N TYR A 38 -6.72 -11.54 -17.26
CA TYR A 38 -6.52 -10.90 -15.95
C TYR A 38 -6.39 -11.94 -14.83
N THR A 39 -5.62 -11.60 -13.80
CA THR A 39 -5.65 -12.28 -12.50
C THR A 39 -6.97 -11.99 -11.79
N CYS A 40 -7.24 -12.65 -10.68
CA CYS A 40 -8.42 -12.32 -9.88
C CYS A 40 -8.40 -10.90 -9.29
N THR A 41 -7.23 -10.26 -9.21
CA THR A 41 -7.07 -8.86 -8.75
C THR A 41 -7.22 -7.83 -9.87
N GLY A 42 -7.55 -8.25 -11.10
CA GLY A 42 -7.66 -7.37 -12.26
C GLY A 42 -6.32 -6.98 -12.90
N ALA A 43 -5.20 -7.50 -12.41
CA ALA A 43 -3.91 -7.29 -13.03
C ALA A 43 -3.77 -8.12 -14.32
N GLU A 44 -3.18 -7.54 -15.37
CA GLU A 44 -2.89 -8.24 -16.61
C GLU A 44 -1.89 -9.38 -16.37
N LYS A 45 -2.17 -10.59 -16.89
CA LYS A 45 -1.28 -11.74 -16.74
C LYS A 45 -0.06 -11.64 -17.64
N ALA A 46 -0.26 -11.15 -18.85
CA ALA A 46 0.83 -11.00 -19.82
C ALA A 46 1.92 -10.04 -19.31
N GLY A 47 3.15 -10.37 -19.62
CA GLY A 47 4.28 -9.47 -19.48
C GLY A 47 4.28 -8.34 -20.50
N SER A 48 5.35 -7.56 -20.55
CA SER A 48 5.58 -6.54 -21.58
C SER A 48 6.91 -6.76 -22.30
N ALA A 49 7.01 -6.23 -23.51
CA ALA A 49 8.26 -6.24 -24.26
C ALA A 49 9.39 -5.51 -23.54
N ASP A 50 9.04 -4.57 -22.65
CA ASP A 50 9.96 -3.77 -21.86
C ASP A 50 10.54 -4.49 -20.64
N GLY A 51 10.07 -5.71 -20.32
CA GLY A 51 10.62 -6.53 -19.25
C GLY A 51 9.75 -6.73 -18.01
N VAL A 52 8.46 -6.34 -18.04
CA VAL A 52 7.51 -6.79 -17.02
C VAL A 52 7.28 -8.29 -17.24
N ALA A 53 7.48 -9.10 -16.18
CA ALA A 53 7.28 -10.54 -16.26
C ALA A 53 5.81 -10.92 -16.47
N GLU A 54 5.60 -12.06 -17.13
CA GLU A 54 4.31 -12.73 -17.13
C GLU A 54 3.96 -13.18 -15.69
N PHE A 55 2.67 -13.10 -15.32
CA PHE A 55 2.19 -13.65 -14.06
C PHE A 55 2.13 -15.17 -14.15
N THR A 56 3.00 -15.85 -13.40
CA THR A 56 3.01 -17.32 -13.35
C THR A 56 2.07 -17.86 -12.28
N GLY A 57 1.97 -17.15 -11.14
CA GLY A 57 1.13 -17.55 -10.00
C GLY A 57 1.45 -18.95 -9.46
N LYS A 58 2.67 -19.45 -9.68
CA LYS A 58 3.06 -20.83 -9.35
C LYS A 58 3.21 -21.09 -7.86
N TRP A 59 3.45 -20.03 -7.06
CA TRP A 59 3.66 -20.17 -5.62
C TRP A 59 2.45 -19.65 -4.83
N PHE A 60 2.01 -20.49 -3.89
CA PHE A 60 1.03 -20.10 -2.89
C PHE A 60 1.71 -20.08 -1.52
N GLY A 61 1.74 -18.89 -0.89
CA GLY A 61 2.45 -18.69 0.37
C GLY A 61 3.96 -18.54 0.16
N ALA A 62 4.76 -19.51 0.60
CA ALA A 62 6.22 -19.48 0.47
C ALA A 62 6.70 -20.09 -0.84
N ALA A 63 7.83 -19.58 -1.38
CA ALA A 63 8.53 -20.25 -2.47
C ALA A 63 9.14 -21.59 -2.01
N PRO A 64 9.44 -22.51 -2.92
CA PRO A 64 10.10 -23.77 -2.57
C PRO A 64 11.38 -23.54 -1.78
N GLY A 65 11.53 -24.25 -0.66
CA GLY A 65 12.69 -24.15 0.24
C GLY A 65 12.66 -22.98 1.24
N GLN A 66 11.65 -22.11 1.18
CA GLN A 66 11.45 -21.08 2.21
C GLN A 66 10.78 -21.68 3.46
N SER A 67 11.21 -21.21 4.64
CA SER A 67 10.53 -21.55 5.90
C SER A 67 9.21 -20.81 6.02
N THR A 68 8.18 -21.48 6.54
CA THR A 68 6.90 -20.89 6.93
C THR A 68 6.77 -20.74 8.46
N GLU A 69 7.82 -21.08 9.19
CA GLU A 69 7.82 -20.97 10.64
C GLU A 69 7.79 -19.51 11.10
N PRO A 70 6.95 -19.16 12.10
CA PRO A 70 6.90 -17.80 12.62
C PRO A 70 8.25 -17.33 13.16
N GLY A 71 8.64 -16.10 12.85
CA GLY A 71 9.90 -15.49 13.30
C GLY A 71 11.14 -15.91 12.51
N VAL A 72 10.99 -16.77 11.51
CA VAL A 72 12.06 -17.11 10.57
C VAL A 72 11.99 -16.22 9.35
N HIS A 73 13.09 -15.49 9.07
CA HIS A 73 13.18 -14.70 7.84
C HIS A 73 13.17 -15.60 6.61
N MET A 74 12.39 -15.24 5.61
CA MET A 74 12.32 -15.97 4.36
C MET A 74 13.63 -15.87 3.61
N ALA A 75 14.15 -17.00 3.12
CA ALA A 75 15.29 -17.00 2.21
C ALA A 75 14.88 -16.32 0.88
N ASP A 76 15.82 -15.60 0.28
CA ASP A 76 15.61 -14.98 -1.02
C ASP A 76 15.61 -16.05 -2.13
N PRO A 77 14.48 -16.32 -2.81
CA PRO A 77 14.42 -17.30 -3.88
C PRO A 77 15.16 -16.84 -5.15
N TYR A 78 15.56 -15.58 -5.21
CA TYR A 78 16.28 -14.95 -6.32
C TYR A 78 17.71 -14.54 -5.97
N ALA A 79 18.26 -15.06 -4.86
CA ALA A 79 19.58 -14.65 -4.32
C ALA A 79 20.75 -14.80 -5.31
N SER A 80 20.65 -15.73 -6.28
CA SER A 80 21.67 -15.95 -7.31
C SER A 80 21.64 -14.94 -8.46
N GLU A 81 20.59 -14.13 -8.57
CA GLU A 81 20.44 -13.18 -9.66
C GLU A 81 21.37 -11.98 -9.49
N LYS A 82 21.79 -11.45 -10.62
CA LYS A 82 22.56 -10.21 -10.71
C LYS A 82 21.71 -9.11 -11.34
N PRO A 83 21.98 -7.83 -11.02
CA PRO A 83 21.33 -6.73 -11.72
C PRO A 83 21.54 -6.83 -13.24
N ILE A 84 20.46 -6.65 -14.01
CA ILE A 84 20.50 -6.58 -15.48
C ILE A 84 20.94 -5.18 -15.94
N VAL A 85 20.70 -4.16 -15.11
CA VAL A 85 21.17 -2.80 -15.33
C VAL A 85 21.33 -2.08 -13.98
N VAL A 86 22.28 -1.14 -13.92
CA VAL A 86 22.43 -0.23 -12.78
C VAL A 86 22.14 1.18 -13.27
N ILE A 87 21.08 1.78 -12.72
CA ILE A 87 20.70 3.16 -13.01
C ILE A 87 21.40 4.08 -11.99
N THR A 88 22.05 5.13 -12.48
CA THR A 88 22.82 6.10 -11.70
C THR A 88 22.46 7.53 -12.14
N ALA A 89 23.00 8.54 -11.46
CA ALA A 89 22.85 9.93 -11.86
C ALA A 89 23.33 10.23 -13.29
N GLN A 90 24.24 9.42 -13.84
CA GLN A 90 24.81 9.62 -15.18
C GLN A 90 23.90 9.11 -16.30
N ASN A 91 23.03 8.12 -16.01
CA ASN A 91 22.22 7.46 -17.06
C ASN A 91 20.72 7.44 -16.79
N TYR A 92 20.23 7.96 -15.64
CA TYR A 92 18.80 7.88 -15.28
C TYR A 92 17.87 8.54 -16.30
N THR A 93 18.35 9.50 -17.07
CA THR A 93 17.56 10.19 -18.11
C THR A 93 17.14 9.24 -19.24
N GLN A 94 17.92 8.18 -19.50
CA GLN A 94 17.59 7.14 -20.49
C GLN A 94 16.42 6.26 -20.05
N TYR A 95 16.10 6.27 -18.75
CA TYR A 95 15.03 5.49 -18.11
C TYR A 95 13.91 6.36 -17.54
N ALA A 96 13.89 7.66 -17.89
CA ALA A 96 13.04 8.66 -17.25
C ALA A 96 11.54 8.35 -17.34
N ASP A 97 11.11 7.66 -18.40
CA ASP A 97 9.75 7.19 -18.61
C ASP A 97 9.34 6.05 -17.65
N LYS A 98 10.31 5.31 -17.11
CA LYS A 98 10.14 4.20 -16.16
C LYS A 98 10.45 4.58 -14.70
N LEU A 99 10.69 5.87 -14.44
CA LEU A 99 11.01 6.40 -13.12
C LEU A 99 9.89 7.32 -12.61
N SER A 100 9.63 7.25 -11.31
CA SER A 100 8.80 8.25 -10.61
C SER A 100 9.55 9.57 -10.44
N GLU A 101 8.84 10.67 -10.21
CA GLU A 101 9.46 11.97 -9.94
C GLU A 101 10.33 11.96 -8.66
N GLY A 102 9.91 11.18 -7.65
CA GLY A 102 10.70 10.99 -6.43
C GLY A 102 12.04 10.30 -6.71
N GLN A 103 12.07 9.25 -7.54
CA GLN A 103 13.32 8.58 -7.93
C GLN A 103 14.24 9.52 -8.73
N LYS A 104 13.69 10.31 -9.66
CA LYS A 104 14.46 11.33 -10.39
C LYS A 104 15.05 12.38 -9.45
N ALA A 105 14.29 12.79 -8.42
CA ALA A 105 14.78 13.72 -7.40
C ALA A 105 15.91 13.12 -6.57
N MET A 106 15.85 11.80 -6.25
CA MET A 106 16.91 11.09 -5.53
C MET A 106 18.24 11.09 -6.32
N PHE A 107 18.23 10.82 -7.63
CA PHE A 107 19.42 10.91 -8.48
C PHE A 107 20.03 12.32 -8.51
N LYS A 108 19.17 13.36 -8.50
CA LYS A 108 19.64 14.75 -8.46
C LYS A 108 20.22 15.14 -7.10
N LYS A 109 19.59 14.67 -6.01
CA LYS A 109 19.99 15.02 -4.63
C LYS A 109 21.22 14.25 -4.16
N PHE A 110 21.35 12.98 -4.57
CA PHE A 110 22.43 12.09 -4.14
C PHE A 110 23.19 11.48 -5.33
N PRO A 111 23.79 12.30 -6.23
CA PRO A 111 24.35 11.82 -7.50
C PRO A 111 25.54 10.89 -7.34
N ALA A 112 26.24 10.95 -6.21
CA ALA A 112 27.43 10.12 -5.95
C ALA A 112 27.09 8.77 -5.29
N SER A 113 25.97 8.67 -4.57
CA SER A 113 25.67 7.51 -3.72
C SER A 113 24.42 6.77 -4.10
N PHE A 114 23.38 7.45 -4.62
CA PHE A 114 22.14 6.81 -5.01
C PHE A 114 22.25 6.11 -6.35
N LYS A 115 21.88 4.85 -6.39
CA LYS A 115 21.74 4.05 -7.60
C LYS A 115 20.58 3.07 -7.45
N MET A 116 20.06 2.59 -8.56
CA MET A 116 19.03 1.55 -8.58
C MET A 116 19.60 0.31 -9.28
N ASN A 117 19.73 -0.78 -8.55
CA ASN A 117 20.10 -2.08 -9.08
C ASN A 117 18.83 -2.76 -9.61
N ILE A 118 18.68 -2.81 -10.94
CA ILE A 118 17.49 -3.36 -11.59
C ILE A 118 17.69 -4.85 -11.84
N TYR A 119 16.75 -5.65 -11.37
CA TYR A 119 16.74 -7.10 -11.52
C TYR A 119 15.64 -7.57 -12.49
N PRO A 120 15.70 -8.81 -12.97
CA PRO A 120 14.58 -9.40 -13.68
C PRO A 120 13.29 -9.31 -12.87
N SER A 121 12.18 -8.99 -13.52
CA SER A 121 10.86 -8.94 -12.89
C SER A 121 10.33 -10.34 -12.60
N HIS A 122 9.69 -10.54 -11.46
CA HIS A 122 9.04 -11.80 -11.09
C HIS A 122 7.62 -11.56 -10.55
N ARG A 123 6.68 -12.42 -10.98
CA ARG A 123 5.27 -12.38 -10.59
C ARG A 123 4.77 -13.79 -10.28
N ASP A 124 5.45 -14.45 -9.35
CA ASP A 124 5.31 -15.89 -9.10
C ASP A 124 4.29 -16.23 -7.99
N TYR A 125 4.00 -15.28 -7.12
CA TYR A 125 3.07 -15.48 -5.99
C TYR A 125 1.61 -15.32 -6.42
N ARG A 126 0.72 -16.15 -5.88
CA ARG A 126 -0.72 -16.05 -6.04
C ARG A 126 -1.45 -15.99 -4.72
N LEU A 127 -2.63 -15.39 -4.74
CA LEU A 127 -3.56 -15.37 -3.61
C LEU A 127 -4.30 -16.70 -3.47
N SER A 128 -4.90 -16.94 -2.30
CA SER A 128 -5.77 -18.10 -2.08
C SER A 128 -7.03 -18.02 -2.92
N ASP A 129 -7.63 -19.19 -3.22
CA ASP A 129 -8.86 -19.26 -4.00
C ASP A 129 -10.03 -18.55 -3.30
N ALA A 130 -10.08 -18.61 -1.96
CA ALA A 130 -11.09 -17.91 -1.17
C ALA A 130 -10.97 -16.37 -1.34
N VAL A 131 -9.75 -15.83 -1.27
CA VAL A 131 -9.50 -14.41 -1.50
C VAL A 131 -9.80 -14.03 -2.95
N CYS A 132 -9.41 -14.87 -3.92
CA CYS A 132 -9.73 -14.66 -5.34
C CYS A 132 -11.24 -14.65 -5.60
N LYS A 133 -12.00 -15.55 -4.96
CA LYS A 133 -13.47 -15.55 -5.04
C LYS A 133 -14.06 -14.20 -4.61
N ASN A 134 -13.54 -13.63 -3.52
CA ASN A 134 -14.01 -12.33 -3.06
C ASN A 134 -13.58 -11.16 -3.94
N HIS A 135 -12.40 -11.22 -4.57
CA HIS A 135 -12.03 -10.23 -5.61
C HIS A 135 -13.05 -10.22 -6.76
N VAL A 136 -13.44 -11.40 -7.25
CA VAL A 136 -14.44 -11.52 -8.33
C VAL A 136 -15.82 -11.03 -7.88
N ARG A 137 -16.19 -11.32 -6.62
CA ARG A 137 -17.44 -10.85 -6.03
C ARG A 137 -17.44 -9.32 -5.89
N ASN A 138 -16.36 -8.74 -5.38
CA ASN A 138 -16.21 -7.30 -5.26
C ASN A 138 -16.22 -6.61 -6.63
N ALA A 139 -15.57 -7.18 -7.66
CA ALA A 139 -15.64 -6.64 -9.01
C ALA A 139 -17.06 -6.48 -9.55
N LYS A 140 -18.00 -7.31 -9.08
CA LYS A 140 -19.43 -7.27 -9.47
C LYS A 140 -20.27 -6.36 -8.60
N GLU A 141 -19.97 -6.31 -7.30
CA GLU A 141 -20.89 -5.79 -6.29
C GLU A 141 -20.35 -4.59 -5.52
N ALA A 142 -19.02 -4.38 -5.45
CA ALA A 142 -18.45 -3.33 -4.63
C ALA A 142 -18.90 -1.94 -5.10
N GLU A 143 -19.19 -1.09 -4.11
CA GLU A 143 -19.69 0.26 -4.32
C GLU A 143 -19.24 1.17 -3.18
N LEU A 144 -18.85 2.39 -3.51
CA LEU A 144 -18.55 3.47 -2.56
C LEU A 144 -19.74 4.45 -2.48
N THR A 145 -19.77 5.22 -1.39
CA THR A 145 -20.60 6.43 -1.33
C THR A 145 -20.17 7.44 -2.40
N ALA A 146 -21.04 8.37 -2.75
CA ALA A 146 -20.77 9.36 -3.80
C ALA A 146 -19.54 10.23 -3.53
N ASP A 147 -19.20 10.47 -2.26
CA ASP A 147 -17.99 11.18 -1.81
C ASP A 147 -16.74 10.29 -1.77
N GLY A 148 -16.90 8.97 -1.95
CA GLY A 148 -15.80 8.00 -1.94
C GLY A 148 -15.24 7.68 -0.55
N LEU A 149 -15.89 8.10 0.53
CA LEU A 149 -15.37 7.95 1.90
C LEU A 149 -15.80 6.68 2.60
N ASP A 150 -16.92 6.09 2.19
CA ASP A 150 -17.46 4.89 2.80
C ASP A 150 -17.76 3.81 1.77
N VAL A 151 -17.71 2.55 2.20
CA VAL A 151 -18.09 1.40 1.40
C VAL A 151 -19.57 1.12 1.61
N VAL A 152 -20.36 1.19 0.54
CA VAL A 152 -21.79 0.80 0.55
C VAL A 152 -21.94 -0.71 0.49
N THR A 153 -21.18 -1.34 -0.42
CA THR A 153 -21.15 -2.78 -0.58
C THR A 153 -19.73 -3.25 -0.86
N GLY A 154 -19.31 -4.32 -0.20
CA GLY A 154 -18.01 -4.94 -0.39
C GLY A 154 -17.81 -6.13 0.54
N TYR A 155 -16.85 -7.00 0.21
CA TYR A 155 -16.53 -8.21 0.95
C TYR A 155 -15.07 -8.23 1.36
N ARG A 156 -14.79 -8.77 2.53
CA ARG A 156 -13.48 -8.78 3.20
C ARG A 156 -12.47 -9.67 2.50
N GLY A 157 -11.19 -9.49 2.84
CA GLY A 157 -10.08 -10.32 2.39
C GLY A 157 -9.59 -10.03 0.98
N ALA A 158 -10.16 -9.05 0.29
CA ALA A 158 -9.87 -8.77 -1.12
C ALA A 158 -9.90 -7.27 -1.40
N ALA A 159 -9.18 -6.83 -2.43
CA ALA A 159 -9.37 -5.49 -2.96
C ALA A 159 -10.81 -5.32 -3.46
N LEU A 160 -11.36 -4.12 -3.24
CA LEU A 160 -12.75 -3.83 -3.59
C LEU A 160 -12.95 -3.70 -5.10
N PHE A 161 -11.99 -3.09 -5.79
CA PHE A 161 -12.13 -2.69 -7.20
C PHE A 161 -11.01 -3.28 -8.07
N PRO A 162 -11.11 -4.58 -8.48
CA PRO A 162 -10.14 -5.18 -9.40
C PRO A 162 -9.98 -4.40 -10.72
N PHE A 163 -11.03 -3.73 -11.15
CA PHE A 163 -11.05 -2.86 -12.34
C PHE A 163 -11.47 -1.43 -11.95
N PRO A 164 -10.62 -0.67 -11.27
CA PRO A 164 -10.98 0.66 -10.75
C PRO A 164 -11.28 1.62 -11.89
N LYS A 165 -12.34 2.43 -11.74
CA LYS A 165 -12.78 3.45 -12.70
C LYS A 165 -12.51 4.86 -12.19
N THR A 166 -12.38 5.02 -10.87
CA THR A 166 -12.14 6.31 -10.22
C THR A 166 -10.87 6.28 -9.37
N GLY A 167 -10.32 7.47 -9.09
CA GLY A 167 -9.16 7.57 -8.19
C GLY A 167 -9.47 7.09 -6.78
N ALA A 168 -10.68 7.34 -6.28
CA ALA A 168 -11.12 6.87 -4.96
C ALA A 168 -11.12 5.32 -4.88
N GLU A 169 -11.68 4.65 -5.90
CA GLU A 169 -11.67 3.17 -5.96
C GLU A 169 -10.24 2.61 -5.93
N LEU A 170 -9.32 3.25 -6.64
CA LEU A 170 -7.91 2.81 -6.67
C LEU A 170 -7.24 3.03 -5.32
N VAL A 171 -7.52 4.14 -4.63
CA VAL A 171 -7.01 4.42 -3.29
C VAL A 171 -7.53 3.39 -2.28
N TRP A 172 -8.82 3.03 -2.35
CA TRP A 172 -9.39 1.99 -1.50
C TRP A 172 -8.69 0.63 -1.66
N ASN A 173 -8.27 0.27 -2.86
CA ASN A 173 -7.47 -0.95 -3.07
C ASN A 173 -6.13 -0.88 -2.32
N GLY A 174 -5.50 0.28 -2.26
CA GLY A 174 -4.27 0.51 -1.50
C GLY A 174 -4.48 0.49 0.02
N LEU A 175 -5.62 0.99 0.50
CA LEU A 175 -5.96 1.02 1.92
C LEU A 175 -6.30 -0.37 2.48
N MET A 176 -6.89 -1.24 1.68
CA MET A 176 -7.38 -2.56 2.09
C MET A 176 -6.70 -3.71 1.30
N PRO A 177 -5.37 -3.85 1.37
CA PRO A 177 -4.68 -4.92 0.67
C PRO A 177 -4.96 -6.27 1.35
N ALA A 178 -4.91 -7.35 0.56
CA ALA A 178 -4.86 -8.70 1.10
C ALA A 178 -3.55 -8.89 1.90
N ARG A 179 -3.66 -9.31 3.17
CA ARG A 179 -2.53 -9.52 4.09
C ARG A 179 -2.87 -10.56 5.15
N ALA A 180 -1.93 -10.89 6.03
CA ALA A 180 -2.18 -11.76 7.16
C ALA A 180 -3.28 -11.18 8.08
N SER A 181 -4.12 -12.05 8.65
CA SER A 181 -5.15 -11.65 9.60
C SER A 181 -4.56 -11.31 10.97
N VAL A 182 -3.53 -12.03 11.37
CA VAL A 182 -2.77 -11.78 12.60
C VAL A 182 -1.31 -11.59 12.25
N ASP A 183 -0.71 -10.57 12.81
CA ASP A 183 0.65 -10.15 12.53
C ASP A 183 1.32 -9.71 13.83
N PHE A 184 2.49 -10.26 14.09
CA PHE A 184 3.37 -9.85 15.19
C PHE A 184 4.71 -9.43 14.59
N ARG A 185 5.20 -8.27 14.99
CA ARG A 185 6.50 -7.75 14.56
C ARG A 185 7.31 -7.30 15.75
N ASP A 186 8.56 -7.73 15.78
CA ASP A 186 9.63 -7.16 16.58
C ASP A 186 10.48 -6.32 15.64
N THR A 187 10.44 -4.98 15.82
CA THR A 187 10.95 -4.03 14.84
C THR A 187 12.00 -3.13 15.45
N ASP A 188 13.18 -3.11 14.86
CA ASP A 188 14.18 -2.07 15.10
C ASP A 188 13.88 -0.87 14.20
N LEU A 189 13.99 0.32 14.77
CA LEU A 189 13.81 1.61 14.10
C LEU A 189 15.14 2.36 14.11
N ALA A 190 15.50 2.96 12.98
CA ALA A 190 16.71 3.76 12.89
C ALA A 190 16.40 5.10 12.21
N ILE A 191 16.76 6.19 12.88
CA ILE A 191 16.77 7.53 12.29
C ILE A 191 18.24 7.86 12.01
N VAL A 192 18.59 7.92 10.74
CA VAL A 192 19.95 8.22 10.29
C VAL A 192 20.04 9.70 9.97
N TYR A 193 20.83 10.43 10.76
CA TYR A 193 21.06 11.85 10.54
C TYR A 193 22.07 12.11 9.42
N ALA A 194 22.08 13.33 8.90
CA ALA A 194 22.99 13.74 7.82
C ALA A 194 24.48 13.61 8.19
N ASP A 195 24.82 13.71 9.48
CA ASP A 195 26.18 13.54 10.02
C ASP A 195 26.54 12.04 10.26
N GLY A 196 25.64 11.13 9.91
CA GLY A 196 25.83 9.67 10.09
C GLY A 196 25.49 9.13 11.47
N LYS A 197 25.11 9.99 12.43
CA LYS A 197 24.59 9.50 13.71
C LYS A 197 23.27 8.77 13.54
N ILE A 198 23.08 7.75 14.37
CA ILE A 198 21.86 6.92 14.35
C ILE A 198 21.17 7.01 15.70
N GLN A 199 19.91 7.39 15.67
CA GLN A 199 19.02 7.24 16.82
C GLN A 199 18.27 5.92 16.66
N TRP A 200 18.44 5.02 17.63
CA TRP A 200 17.78 3.74 17.66
C TRP A 200 16.46 3.79 18.42
N GLY A 201 15.48 3.10 17.88
CA GLY A 201 14.26 2.72 18.54
C GLY A 201 14.02 1.22 18.42
N LYS A 202 13.16 0.68 19.28
CA LYS A 202 12.68 -0.70 19.19
C LYS A 202 11.24 -0.77 19.65
N GLN A 203 10.44 -1.54 18.96
CA GLN A 203 9.03 -1.71 19.29
C GLN A 203 8.52 -3.11 18.96
N ASN A 204 7.54 -3.57 19.73
CA ASN A 204 6.71 -4.70 19.38
C ASN A 204 5.36 -4.22 18.89
N MET A 205 4.91 -4.78 17.79
CA MET A 205 3.61 -4.49 17.20
C MET A 205 2.79 -5.77 17.05
N TRP A 206 1.55 -5.72 17.48
CA TRP A 206 0.52 -6.74 17.22
C TRP A 206 -0.56 -6.09 16.37
N SER A 207 -0.93 -6.74 15.29
CA SER A 207 -2.07 -6.36 14.48
C SER A 207 -3.02 -7.53 14.31
N LEU A 208 -4.31 -7.23 14.47
CA LEU A 208 -5.40 -8.14 14.09
C LEU A 208 -6.19 -7.44 12.99
N SER A 209 -6.11 -7.95 11.78
CA SER A 209 -6.85 -7.45 10.62
C SER A 209 -8.16 -8.23 10.46
N ALA A 210 -9.26 -7.69 10.97
CA ALA A 210 -10.58 -8.26 10.75
C ALA A 210 -10.98 -8.21 9.26
N ALA A 211 -10.37 -7.32 8.49
CA ALA A 211 -10.53 -7.28 7.04
C ALA A 211 -10.02 -8.54 6.33
N ASN A 212 -9.05 -9.23 6.93
CA ASN A 212 -8.39 -10.40 6.34
C ASN A 212 -8.57 -11.68 7.18
N ASP A 213 -9.49 -11.68 8.15
CA ASP A 213 -9.77 -12.87 8.95
C ASP A 213 -10.44 -13.93 8.08
N PRO A 214 -9.85 -15.15 7.95
CA PRO A 214 -10.43 -16.22 7.14
C PRO A 214 -11.86 -16.61 7.53
N LYS A 215 -12.22 -16.41 8.81
CA LYS A 215 -13.58 -16.71 9.32
C LYS A 215 -14.60 -15.64 8.92
N LEU A 216 -14.15 -14.47 8.50
CA LEU A 216 -15.00 -13.32 8.18
C LEU A 216 -15.03 -12.99 6.68
N LEU A 217 -14.38 -13.77 5.82
CA LEU A 217 -14.28 -13.49 4.38
C LEU A 217 -15.63 -13.33 3.68
N ASP A 218 -16.66 -14.07 4.11
CA ASP A 218 -18.00 -13.97 3.53
C ASP A 218 -18.85 -12.84 4.13
N THR A 219 -18.28 -12.02 5.03
CA THR A 219 -18.99 -10.89 5.63
C THR A 219 -18.69 -9.57 4.92
N LYS A 220 -19.59 -8.62 5.08
CA LYS A 220 -19.48 -7.28 4.51
C LYS A 220 -18.44 -6.40 5.22
N TYR A 221 -18.09 -5.30 4.60
CA TYR A 221 -17.26 -4.23 5.15
C TYR A 221 -18.06 -3.40 6.16
N GLU A 222 -18.06 -3.83 7.41
CA GLU A 222 -18.74 -3.13 8.52
C GLU A 222 -17.92 -3.21 9.80
N GLY A 223 -17.98 -2.16 10.63
CA GLY A 223 -17.32 -2.06 11.94
C GLY A 223 -15.80 -1.94 11.84
N VAL A 224 -15.10 -2.56 12.79
CA VAL A 224 -13.64 -2.47 12.90
C VAL A 224 -12.96 -3.31 11.83
N SER A 225 -12.06 -2.68 11.07
CA SER A 225 -11.23 -3.32 10.03
C SER A 225 -9.92 -3.86 10.60
N ALA A 226 -9.33 -3.16 11.59
CA ALA A 226 -8.09 -3.59 12.21
C ALA A 226 -7.94 -3.08 13.64
N TYR A 227 -7.28 -3.89 14.46
CA TYR A 227 -6.77 -3.54 15.78
C TYR A 227 -5.26 -3.55 15.73
N THR A 228 -4.61 -2.49 16.22
CA THR A 228 -3.15 -2.46 16.32
C THR A 228 -2.74 -2.05 17.72
N ARG A 229 -1.75 -2.75 18.28
CA ARG A 229 -1.09 -2.40 19.54
C ARG A 229 0.41 -2.31 19.30
N ILE A 230 1.00 -1.19 19.68
CA ILE A 230 2.43 -0.95 19.59
C ILE A 230 2.95 -0.72 21.01
N VAL A 231 4.03 -1.39 21.39
CA VAL A 231 4.74 -1.21 22.66
C VAL A 231 6.15 -0.76 22.35
N THR A 232 6.53 0.41 22.84
CA THR A 232 7.89 0.94 22.71
C THR A 232 8.81 0.22 23.69
N LEU A 233 9.95 -0.26 23.19
CA LEU A 233 11.02 -0.93 23.97
C LEU A 233 12.26 -0.04 24.07
N LEU A 234 12.55 0.75 23.03
CA LEU A 234 13.61 1.76 23.00
C LEU A 234 13.07 3.05 22.37
N PRO A 235 13.58 4.23 22.76
CA PRO A 235 14.60 4.48 23.80
C PRO A 235 14.09 4.22 25.21
N GLU A 236 14.98 3.98 26.17
CA GLU A 236 14.62 3.62 27.57
C GLU A 236 13.67 4.65 28.23
N ARG A 237 13.80 5.94 27.91
CA ARG A 237 12.89 7.00 28.41
C ARG A 237 11.42 6.81 28.00
N GLU A 238 11.16 6.05 26.95
CA GLU A 238 9.83 5.79 26.40
C GLU A 238 9.40 4.33 26.55
N LYS A 239 10.23 3.51 27.18
CA LYS A 239 9.98 2.08 27.38
C LYS A 239 8.67 1.82 28.09
N GLY A 240 7.86 0.95 27.54
CA GLY A 240 6.53 0.63 28.05
C GLY A 240 5.44 1.60 27.61
N LEU A 241 5.76 2.67 26.86
CA LEU A 241 4.73 3.45 26.16
C LEU A 241 3.96 2.52 25.23
N MET A 242 2.63 2.51 25.36
CA MET A 242 1.78 1.66 24.55
C MET A 242 0.76 2.48 23.79
N THR A 243 0.69 2.27 22.49
CA THR A 243 -0.34 2.87 21.65
C THR A 243 -1.26 1.76 21.13
N LYS A 244 -2.57 1.97 21.21
CA LYS A 244 -3.60 1.13 20.63
C LYS A 244 -4.41 1.94 19.63
N THR A 245 -4.67 1.38 18.47
CA THR A 245 -5.57 1.98 17.46
C THR A 245 -6.65 1.00 17.05
N LEU A 246 -7.81 1.56 16.72
CA LEU A 246 -8.90 0.90 16.03
C LEU A 246 -9.10 1.61 14.70
N ASP A 247 -8.98 0.86 13.63
CA ASP A 247 -9.32 1.30 12.28
C ASP A 247 -10.70 0.74 11.91
N PHE A 248 -11.52 1.54 11.26
CA PHE A 248 -12.84 1.14 10.81
C PHE A 248 -12.87 1.00 9.29
N PHE A 249 -13.87 0.30 8.76
CA PHE A 249 -14.04 0.19 7.32
C PHE A 249 -14.56 1.48 6.70
N ASN A 250 -15.36 2.24 7.43
CA ASN A 250 -16.06 3.40 6.93
C ASN A 250 -15.51 4.68 7.57
N PHE A 251 -14.56 5.30 6.90
CA PHE A 251 -13.84 6.47 7.40
C PHE A 251 -14.73 7.70 7.59
N GLY A 252 -15.77 7.86 6.76
CA GLY A 252 -16.69 8.99 6.85
C GLY A 252 -17.58 8.91 8.08
N ARG A 253 -17.97 7.71 8.49
CA ARG A 253 -18.85 7.48 9.65
C ARG A 253 -18.10 7.21 10.93
N GLU A 254 -16.99 6.47 10.84
CA GLU A 254 -16.26 5.96 12.00
C GLU A 254 -14.75 6.25 11.83
N PRO A 255 -14.28 7.44 12.25
CA PRO A 255 -12.86 7.77 12.15
C PRO A 255 -12.02 6.90 13.07
N ARG A 256 -10.73 6.73 12.70
CA ARG A 256 -9.75 6.01 13.50
C ARG A 256 -9.77 6.50 14.95
N GLN A 257 -9.73 5.57 15.88
CA GLN A 257 -9.61 5.84 17.31
C GLN A 257 -8.25 5.39 17.82
N GLY A 258 -7.64 6.20 18.67
CA GLY A 258 -6.33 5.94 19.25
C GLY A 258 -6.31 6.18 20.76
N TRP A 259 -5.55 5.36 21.48
CA TRP A 259 -5.27 5.50 22.90
C TRP A 259 -3.79 5.31 23.16
N GLN A 260 -3.27 6.02 24.13
CA GLN A 260 -1.90 5.90 24.57
C GLN A 260 -1.84 5.70 26.09
N TYR A 261 -1.19 4.63 26.52
CA TYR A 261 -0.79 4.40 27.90
C TYR A 261 0.61 4.95 28.14
N ASN A 262 0.79 5.76 29.19
CA ASN A 262 2.10 6.25 29.60
C ASN A 262 2.50 5.56 30.92
N PRO A 263 3.62 4.79 30.96
CA PRO A 263 4.04 4.04 32.13
C PRO A 263 4.51 4.93 33.27
N GLY A 264 5.06 6.11 33.00
CA GLY A 264 5.52 7.05 34.03
C GLY A 264 4.37 7.63 34.85
N THR A 265 3.26 7.98 34.19
CA THR A 265 2.05 8.50 34.87
C THR A 265 1.02 7.41 35.18
N ARG A 266 1.19 6.20 34.64
CA ARG A 266 0.25 5.05 34.72
C ARG A 266 -1.16 5.40 34.23
N ARG A 267 -1.27 6.32 33.26
CA ARG A 267 -2.56 6.80 32.73
C ARG A 267 -2.70 6.44 31.26
N VAL A 268 -3.95 6.17 30.88
CA VAL A 268 -4.38 6.07 29.49
C VAL A 268 -5.00 7.39 29.08
N ARG A 269 -4.64 7.89 27.92
CA ARG A 269 -5.30 9.03 27.27
C ARG A 269 -5.79 8.63 25.90
N GLN A 270 -6.92 9.18 25.49
CA GLN A 270 -7.34 9.11 24.10
C GLN A 270 -6.49 10.08 23.27
N LEU A 271 -6.18 9.70 22.04
CA LEU A 271 -5.49 10.51 21.06
C LEU A 271 -6.53 11.03 20.05
N PRO A 272 -7.09 12.24 20.24
CA PRO A 272 -8.07 12.76 19.30
C PRO A 272 -7.40 13.04 17.96
N GLY A 273 -8.07 12.68 16.85
CA GLY A 273 -7.57 12.95 15.50
C GLY A 273 -6.29 12.21 15.12
N PHE A 274 -6.06 11.00 15.68
CA PHE A 274 -4.88 10.20 15.36
C PHE A 274 -4.88 9.81 13.89
N GLY A 275 -4.14 10.54 13.08
CA GLY A 275 -4.07 10.36 11.62
C GLY A 275 -3.38 11.53 10.94
N PHE A 276 -3.32 11.51 9.63
CA PHE A 276 -2.82 12.57 8.75
C PHE A 276 -1.39 13.05 9.12
N ASP A 277 -1.23 14.37 9.19
CA ASP A 277 0.00 15.11 9.49
C ASP A 277 0.39 15.10 10.97
N MET A 278 -0.31 14.33 11.83
CA MET A 278 0.10 14.14 13.21
C MET A 278 1.49 13.51 13.28
N PRO A 279 2.44 14.07 14.05
CA PRO A 279 3.76 13.47 14.20
C PRO A 279 3.66 12.04 14.74
N ASN A 280 4.38 11.13 14.08
CA ASN A 280 4.45 9.73 14.51
C ASN A 280 5.36 9.65 15.75
N PRO A 281 4.85 9.26 16.93
CA PRO A 281 5.65 9.24 18.16
C PRO A 281 6.92 8.39 18.07
N SER A 282 6.86 7.26 17.36
CA SER A 282 8.01 6.34 17.25
C SER A 282 9.14 6.84 16.34
N SER A 283 8.91 7.92 15.58
CA SER A 283 9.91 8.49 14.67
C SER A 283 10.65 9.70 15.26
N GLY A 284 10.45 10.00 16.55
CA GLY A 284 11.01 11.24 17.12
C GLY A 284 10.49 12.52 16.46
N GLY A 285 9.31 12.45 15.80
CA GLY A 285 8.71 13.57 15.09
C GLY A 285 9.25 13.83 13.69
N THR A 286 10.10 12.95 13.16
CA THR A 286 10.66 13.08 11.79
C THR A 286 9.68 12.62 10.70
N LEU A 287 8.68 11.82 11.07
CA LEU A 287 7.63 11.31 10.18
C LEU A 287 6.26 11.69 10.72
N THR A 288 5.31 11.83 9.82
CA THR A 288 3.88 11.91 10.16
C THR A 288 3.21 10.54 10.08
N VAL A 289 1.98 10.44 10.55
CA VAL A 289 1.19 9.19 10.44
C VAL A 289 0.98 8.82 8.97
N ASP A 290 0.76 9.81 8.10
CA ASP A 290 0.54 9.61 6.66
C ASP A 290 1.78 9.18 5.89
N ASP A 291 3.00 9.49 6.37
CA ASP A 291 4.23 9.01 5.74
C ASP A 291 4.30 7.47 5.70
N THR A 292 3.58 6.82 6.61
CA THR A 292 3.40 5.37 6.55
C THR A 292 2.47 5.01 5.38
N ARG A 293 3.01 4.39 4.33
CA ARG A 293 2.33 3.98 3.10
C ARG A 293 1.86 5.15 2.21
N LEU A 294 2.38 6.37 2.39
CA LEU A 294 2.02 7.61 1.70
C LEU A 294 0.59 8.10 1.98
N LEU A 295 -0.32 7.22 2.41
CA LEU A 295 -1.65 7.53 2.92
C LEU A 295 -2.01 6.50 3.98
N ASN A 296 -2.30 6.95 5.19
CA ASN A 296 -2.64 6.09 6.32
C ASN A 296 -3.84 6.63 7.09
N GLY A 297 -5.03 6.37 6.59
CA GLY A 297 -6.30 6.81 7.17
C GLY A 297 -7.32 7.18 6.11
N SER A 298 -8.17 8.15 6.42
CA SER A 298 -9.23 8.59 5.53
C SER A 298 -8.68 9.25 4.24
N PRO A 299 -9.25 8.94 3.08
CA PRO A 299 -8.90 9.61 1.82
C PRO A 299 -9.51 11.01 1.67
N GLU A 300 -10.22 11.52 2.68
CA GLU A 300 -11.11 12.68 2.62
C GLU A 300 -10.44 14.01 2.21
N ARG A 301 -9.15 14.19 2.54
CA ARG A 301 -8.44 15.46 2.27
C ARG A 301 -8.13 15.73 0.81
N TYR A 302 -8.27 14.71 -0.04
CA TYR A 302 -7.81 14.79 -1.43
C TYR A 302 -8.92 14.55 -2.43
N ASN A 303 -8.82 15.21 -3.58
CA ASN A 303 -9.51 14.82 -4.80
C ASN A 303 -8.62 13.83 -5.54
N TRP A 304 -9.08 12.62 -5.75
CA TRP A 304 -8.31 11.52 -6.31
C TRP A 304 -8.61 11.34 -7.80
N ARG A 305 -7.56 11.19 -8.61
CA ARG A 305 -7.66 11.01 -10.06
C ARG A 305 -6.75 9.87 -10.52
N ILE A 306 -7.26 8.98 -11.36
CA ILE A 306 -6.43 8.01 -12.09
C ILE A 306 -5.68 8.76 -13.19
N VAL A 307 -4.35 8.67 -13.20
CA VAL A 307 -3.51 9.20 -14.27
C VAL A 307 -3.39 8.19 -15.41
N GLY A 308 -3.29 6.90 -15.07
CA GLY A 308 -3.16 5.81 -16.03
C GLY A 308 -2.37 4.65 -15.48
N LYS A 309 -1.96 3.74 -16.36
CA LYS A 309 -1.00 2.66 -16.06
C LYS A 309 0.35 2.99 -16.67
N LYS A 310 1.43 2.64 -15.96
CA LYS A 310 2.80 2.72 -16.44
C LYS A 310 3.61 1.51 -16.00
N ASP A 311 4.54 1.10 -16.83
CA ASP A 311 5.58 0.15 -16.44
C ASP A 311 6.71 0.97 -15.80
N ILE A 312 6.87 0.88 -14.46
CA ILE A 312 7.87 1.64 -13.70
C ILE A 312 8.68 0.71 -12.78
N TYR A 313 9.89 1.13 -12.46
CA TYR A 313 10.73 0.43 -11.49
C TYR A 313 10.24 0.71 -10.08
N ILE A 314 9.91 -0.36 -9.35
CA ILE A 314 9.48 -0.29 -7.95
C ILE A 314 10.34 -1.24 -7.11
N PRO A 315 10.50 -0.98 -5.79
CA PRO A 315 11.05 -1.98 -4.88
C PRO A 315 10.12 -3.20 -4.86
N TYR A 316 10.65 -4.38 -5.16
CA TYR A 316 9.86 -5.61 -5.23
C TYR A 316 10.72 -6.82 -4.90
N ASN A 317 10.13 -7.87 -4.32
CA ASN A 317 10.86 -9.07 -3.89
C ASN A 317 12.08 -8.73 -2.99
N GLY A 318 11.91 -7.81 -2.05
CA GLY A 318 12.96 -7.22 -1.21
C GLY A 318 13.45 -8.12 -0.08
N PHE A 319 13.57 -9.44 -0.29
CA PHE A 319 13.96 -10.42 0.73
C PHE A 319 15.30 -10.10 1.40
N LYS A 320 16.22 -9.47 0.66
CA LYS A 320 17.55 -9.11 1.19
C LYS A 320 17.49 -8.09 2.33
N LEU A 321 16.49 -7.20 2.33
CA LEU A 321 16.28 -6.22 3.41
C LEU A 321 15.85 -6.90 4.73
N GLU A 322 15.10 -8.00 4.64
CA GLU A 322 14.52 -8.71 5.78
C GLU A 322 15.29 -9.99 6.13
N SER A 323 16.35 -10.32 5.40
CA SER A 323 17.13 -11.54 5.62
C SER A 323 18.02 -11.43 6.85
N LYS A 324 18.47 -12.59 7.41
CA LYS A 324 19.51 -12.64 8.43
C LYS A 324 20.81 -11.95 8.01
N VAL A 325 21.02 -11.79 6.69
CA VAL A 325 22.14 -11.04 6.12
C VAL A 325 22.06 -9.55 6.49
N ALA A 326 20.85 -9.03 6.72
CA ALA A 326 20.59 -7.70 7.25
C ALA A 326 20.61 -7.65 8.81
N GLY A 327 21.02 -8.72 9.50
CA GLY A 327 21.11 -8.76 10.96
C GLY A 327 22.04 -7.69 11.55
N ALA A 328 22.09 -7.61 12.89
CA ALA A 328 22.73 -6.51 13.63
C ALA A 328 24.13 -6.11 13.12
N ASP A 329 24.93 -7.07 12.69
CA ASP A 329 26.27 -6.80 12.12
C ASP A 329 26.24 -6.12 10.74
N ASN A 330 25.09 -6.12 10.08
CA ASN A 330 24.91 -5.53 8.75
C ASN A 330 24.10 -4.23 8.76
N TYR A 331 23.48 -3.84 9.87
CA TYR A 331 22.77 -2.57 9.97
C TYR A 331 23.69 -1.38 9.61
N ALA A 332 24.96 -1.40 10.03
CA ALA A 332 25.93 -0.39 9.66
C ALA A 332 26.17 -0.31 8.15
N LYS A 333 25.95 -1.42 7.42
CA LYS A 333 26.05 -1.43 5.94
C LYS A 333 24.77 -0.99 5.27
N LEU A 334 23.61 -1.32 5.85
CA LEU A 334 22.30 -0.95 5.33
C LEU A 334 22.00 0.53 5.53
N LEU A 335 22.34 1.08 6.70
CA LEU A 335 21.94 2.41 7.14
C LEU A 335 22.99 3.44 6.71
N THR A 336 22.66 4.21 5.68
CA THR A 336 23.51 5.29 5.15
C THR A 336 22.79 6.63 5.21
N PRO A 337 23.51 7.76 5.36
CA PRO A 337 22.90 9.09 5.33
C PRO A 337 22.15 9.37 4.03
N GLY A 338 20.93 9.86 4.15
CA GLY A 338 20.12 10.33 3.03
C GLY A 338 19.27 9.28 2.33
N HIS A 339 19.71 8.04 2.27
CA HIS A 339 18.95 6.90 1.73
C HIS A 339 19.58 5.58 2.21
N GLU A 340 18.81 4.50 2.15
CA GLU A 340 19.33 3.15 2.41
C GLU A 340 20.41 2.75 1.39
N ASN A 341 21.32 1.86 1.79
CA ASN A 341 22.36 1.36 0.90
C ASN A 341 21.73 0.60 -0.29
N PRO A 342 21.95 1.05 -1.53
CA PRO A 342 21.36 0.46 -2.73
C PRO A 342 21.68 -1.02 -2.96
N GLU A 343 22.72 -1.56 -2.33
CA GLU A 343 23.07 -2.99 -2.44
C GLU A 343 22.06 -3.92 -1.77
N PHE A 344 21.22 -3.37 -0.88
CA PHE A 344 20.17 -4.13 -0.21
C PHE A 344 18.80 -3.99 -0.87
N VAL A 345 18.65 -3.06 -1.81
CA VAL A 345 17.37 -2.77 -2.45
C VAL A 345 17.31 -3.45 -3.82
N ARG A 346 16.27 -4.25 -4.01
CA ARG A 346 15.94 -4.87 -5.29
C ARG A 346 14.88 -4.03 -6.00
N TRP A 347 15.14 -3.64 -7.23
CA TRP A 347 14.20 -2.92 -8.09
C TRP A 347 13.80 -3.79 -9.27
N GLU A 348 12.50 -3.86 -9.54
CA GLU A 348 11.95 -4.61 -10.66
C GLU A 348 10.99 -3.75 -11.49
N LEU A 349 10.87 -4.02 -12.78
CA LEU A 349 9.90 -3.36 -13.65
C LEU A 349 8.52 -4.00 -13.45
N HIS A 350 7.54 -3.20 -13.05
CA HIS A 350 6.16 -3.66 -12.87
C HIS A 350 5.17 -2.69 -13.48
N ARG A 351 4.06 -3.23 -14.01
CA ARG A 351 2.93 -2.43 -14.45
C ARG A 351 2.12 -1.96 -13.26
N THR A 352 2.07 -0.66 -13.07
CA THR A 352 1.42 -0.03 -11.92
C THR A 352 0.35 0.96 -12.35
N TRP A 353 -0.66 1.12 -11.52
CA TRP A 353 -1.56 2.25 -11.60
C TRP A 353 -0.88 3.50 -11.03
N ILE A 354 -1.08 4.63 -11.70
CA ILE A 354 -0.69 5.94 -11.19
C ILE A 354 -1.94 6.68 -10.77
N VAL A 355 -2.02 7.01 -9.50
CA VAL A 355 -3.08 7.83 -8.92
C VAL A 355 -2.52 9.13 -8.39
N GLU A 356 -3.22 10.22 -8.60
CA GLU A 356 -2.86 11.54 -8.09
C GLU A 356 -3.89 11.99 -7.07
N GLY A 357 -3.44 12.48 -5.91
CA GLY A 357 -4.24 13.14 -4.90
C GLY A 357 -3.94 14.63 -4.89
N LYS A 358 -4.93 15.48 -5.18
CA LYS A 358 -4.83 16.93 -5.04
C LYS A 358 -5.59 17.33 -3.77
N LEU A 359 -4.94 18.07 -2.87
CA LEU A 359 -5.59 18.60 -1.67
C LEU A 359 -6.88 19.36 -2.07
N LYS A 360 -7.93 19.14 -1.30
CA LYS A 360 -9.15 19.94 -1.37
C LYS A 360 -8.85 21.32 -0.80
N GLU A 361 -9.46 22.35 -1.40
CA GLU A 361 -9.41 23.74 -0.92
C GLU A 361 -10.20 23.92 0.38
#